data_6724defcb05bb36d5a6873c5ac2736d6
#
_entry.id   6724defcb05bb36d5a6873c5ac2736d6
#
_cell.length_a   1.000
_cell.length_b   1.000
_cell.length_c   1.000
_cell.angle_alpha   90.00
_cell.angle_beta   90.00
_cell.angle_gamma   90.00
#
_symmetry.space_group_name_H-M   'P 1'
#
loop_
_entity.id
_entity.type
_entity.pdbx_description
1 polymer ?
#
loop_
_entity_poly.entity_id
_entity_poly.type
_entity_poly.pdbx_seq_one_letter_code
_entity_poly.pdbx_strand_id
1 'polypeptide(L)'
;MTDLIVFDKDGVILDLEATWLPVARAVAHYTASRIPDDWDGNIGGVDLLAAIGVDEAAGQIDSRGIFAAGSFADIRSCWQKMLPSHMIKLDQDHRYQQDVQILVDRHGRNQTVPKGEVEAPLRQLHKDGYQLAILTNDSESSAKRNMQDIGVLDLFCTVVGADSGFGSKPGPHGFLHCCQGAGATPAASIMVGDTMADYGAAIAAKAGDFICVADSIDDRPHQDIHHENVIDRIDHLPALMARRSLC
;
A
#
# COMPACT_ATOMS: atom_id res chain seq x y z
N MET A 1 -23.56 -12.99 -2.51
CA MET A 1 -22.71 -13.06 -3.71
C MET A 1 -21.74 -11.91 -3.61
N THR A 2 -20.49 -12.08 -3.98
CA THR A 2 -19.50 -11.00 -3.97
C THR A 2 -19.68 -10.14 -5.21
N ASP A 3 -19.78 -8.83 -5.03
CA ASP A 3 -20.02 -7.89 -6.14
C ASP A 3 -18.80 -7.00 -6.40
N LEU A 4 -17.98 -6.74 -5.35
CA LEU A 4 -16.81 -5.88 -5.42
C LEU A 4 -15.60 -6.55 -4.78
N ILE A 5 -14.45 -6.43 -5.43
CA ILE A 5 -13.14 -6.78 -4.88
C ILE A 5 -12.31 -5.50 -4.77
N VAL A 6 -11.95 -5.13 -3.55
CA VAL A 6 -11.10 -3.98 -3.25
C VAL A 6 -9.67 -4.49 -3.02
N PHE A 7 -8.74 -3.99 -3.79
CA PHE A 7 -7.34 -4.40 -3.71
C PHE A 7 -6.50 -3.34 -2.98
N ASP A 8 -5.61 -3.76 -2.11
CA ASP A 8 -4.42 -2.97 -1.87
C ASP A 8 -3.53 -3.00 -3.12
N LYS A 9 -2.62 -2.05 -3.18
CA LYS A 9 -1.72 -1.85 -4.31
C LYS A 9 -0.36 -2.50 -4.06
N ASP A 10 0.34 -2.02 -3.04
CA ASP A 10 1.72 -2.38 -2.74
C ASP A 10 1.75 -3.70 -1.95
N GLY A 11 2.62 -4.64 -2.33
CA GLY A 11 2.63 -5.99 -1.76
C GLY A 11 1.56 -6.94 -2.30
N VAL A 12 0.55 -6.42 -3.02
CA VAL A 12 -0.58 -7.19 -3.59
C VAL A 12 -0.52 -7.20 -5.12
N ILE A 13 -0.68 -6.03 -5.75
CA ILE A 13 -0.58 -5.87 -7.22
C ILE A 13 0.85 -5.57 -7.63
N LEU A 14 1.56 -4.78 -6.82
CA LEU A 14 2.94 -4.38 -7.08
C LEU A 14 3.89 -5.06 -6.10
N ASP A 15 5.07 -5.41 -6.61
CA ASP A 15 6.20 -5.77 -5.78
C ASP A 15 6.67 -4.54 -5.00
N LEU A 16 6.53 -4.61 -3.69
CA LEU A 16 6.78 -3.48 -2.78
C LEU A 16 8.26 -3.07 -2.83
N GLU A 17 9.18 -4.05 -2.69
CA GLU A 17 10.61 -3.80 -2.66
C GLU A 17 11.10 -3.26 -4.00
N ALA A 18 10.79 -3.94 -5.09
CA ALA A 18 11.24 -3.55 -6.42
C ALA A 18 10.70 -2.18 -6.83
N THR A 19 9.47 -1.84 -6.43
CA THR A 19 8.83 -0.56 -6.77
C THR A 19 9.34 0.58 -5.89
N TRP A 20 9.44 0.37 -4.57
CA TRP A 20 9.56 1.48 -3.63
C TRP A 20 10.92 1.61 -2.94
N LEU A 21 11.77 0.58 -2.91
CA LEU A 21 13.08 0.67 -2.24
C LEU A 21 13.98 1.78 -2.81
N PRO A 22 14.05 2.01 -4.14
CA PRO A 22 14.81 3.15 -4.69
C PRO A 22 14.29 4.51 -4.23
N VAL A 23 12.96 4.64 -4.11
CA VAL A 23 12.29 5.86 -3.61
C VAL A 23 12.60 6.07 -2.14
N ALA A 24 12.43 5.02 -1.31
CA ALA A 24 12.72 5.07 0.12
C ALA A 24 14.16 5.52 0.40
N ARG A 25 15.13 4.94 -0.31
CA ARG A 25 16.56 5.33 -0.24
C ARG A 25 16.76 6.80 -0.56
N ALA A 26 16.24 7.25 -1.70
CA ALA A 26 16.43 8.63 -2.13
C ALA A 26 15.85 9.64 -1.13
N VAL A 27 14.65 9.39 -0.61
CA VAL A 27 13.99 10.27 0.34
C VAL A 27 14.67 10.25 1.72
N ALA A 28 15.07 9.07 2.22
CA ALA A 28 15.76 8.96 3.51
C ALA A 28 17.13 9.67 3.48
N HIS A 29 17.93 9.44 2.46
CA HIS A 29 19.23 10.12 2.31
C HIS A 29 19.08 11.63 2.11
N TYR A 30 18.08 12.07 1.35
CA TYR A 30 17.76 13.49 1.24
C TYR A 30 17.38 14.10 2.61
N THR A 31 16.51 13.41 3.36
CA THR A 31 16.10 13.85 4.70
C THR A 31 17.31 13.97 5.63
N ALA A 32 18.19 12.96 5.65
CA ALA A 32 19.43 12.99 6.42
C ALA A 32 20.35 14.16 6.02
N SER A 33 20.45 14.47 4.73
CA SER A 33 21.28 15.59 4.23
C SER A 33 20.77 16.97 4.65
N ARG A 34 19.57 17.06 5.21
CA ARG A 34 19.00 18.30 5.76
C ARG A 34 19.36 18.51 7.22
N ILE A 35 20.01 17.54 7.85
CA ILE A 35 20.48 17.64 9.23
C ILE A 35 21.70 18.59 9.26
N PRO A 36 21.74 19.62 10.13
CA PRO A 36 22.90 20.51 10.24
C PRO A 36 24.17 19.75 10.67
N ASP A 37 25.31 20.14 10.08
CA ASP A 37 26.61 19.52 10.36
C ASP A 37 27.08 19.74 11.82
N ASP A 38 26.53 20.73 12.51
CA ASP A 38 26.86 21.08 13.89
C ASP A 38 26.05 20.29 14.94
N TRP A 39 25.14 19.42 14.48
CA TRP A 39 24.41 18.52 15.38
C TRP A 39 25.28 17.30 15.71
N ASP A 40 25.45 17.04 17.00
CA ASP A 40 26.28 15.95 17.53
C ASP A 40 25.61 14.57 17.47
N GLY A 41 24.33 14.48 17.10
CA GLY A 41 23.62 13.23 16.84
C GLY A 41 24.01 12.67 15.48
N ASN A 42 24.39 11.40 15.45
CA ASN A 42 24.79 10.72 14.21
C ASN A 42 23.61 9.93 13.63
N ILE A 43 22.77 10.58 12.83
CA ILE A 43 21.65 9.93 12.09
C ILE A 43 21.91 10.09 10.59
N GLY A 44 22.03 8.95 9.91
CA GLY A 44 22.13 8.84 8.47
C GLY A 44 20.85 8.38 7.79
N GLY A 45 20.88 8.30 6.46
CA GLY A 45 19.76 7.75 5.68
C GLY A 45 19.42 6.31 6.06
N VAL A 46 20.45 5.51 6.41
CA VAL A 46 20.26 4.10 6.86
C VAL A 46 19.45 4.03 8.16
N ASP A 47 19.72 4.93 9.13
CA ASP A 47 18.99 4.96 10.40
C ASP A 47 17.52 5.36 10.19
N LEU A 48 17.28 6.30 9.30
CA LEU A 48 15.92 6.71 8.91
C LEU A 48 15.17 5.58 8.19
N LEU A 49 15.84 4.82 7.33
CA LEU A 49 15.27 3.65 6.67
C LEU A 49 14.91 2.56 7.68
N ALA A 50 15.85 2.22 8.57
CA ALA A 50 15.63 1.21 9.61
C ALA A 50 14.44 1.56 10.53
N ALA A 51 14.26 2.85 10.87
CA ALA A 51 13.18 3.32 11.73
C ALA A 51 11.78 3.12 11.13
N ILE A 52 11.67 3.00 9.81
CA ILE A 52 10.41 2.75 9.11
C ILE A 52 10.24 1.30 8.64
N GLY A 53 11.16 0.41 9.03
CA GLY A 53 11.10 -1.01 8.69
C GLY A 53 11.77 -1.38 7.36
N VAL A 54 12.75 -0.59 6.90
CA VAL A 54 13.52 -0.87 5.68
C VAL A 54 14.93 -1.29 6.05
N ASP A 55 15.32 -2.52 5.73
CA ASP A 55 16.71 -3.00 5.77
C ASP A 55 17.37 -2.69 4.44
N GLU A 56 18.19 -1.63 4.42
CA GLU A 56 18.88 -1.21 3.20
C GLU A 56 19.92 -2.23 2.73
N ALA A 57 20.59 -2.91 3.65
CA ALA A 57 21.66 -3.86 3.34
C ALA A 57 21.08 -5.16 2.75
N ALA A 58 19.98 -5.65 3.30
CA ALA A 58 19.27 -6.82 2.79
C ALA A 58 18.40 -6.49 1.57
N GLY A 59 18.05 -5.21 1.37
CA GLY A 59 17.10 -4.78 0.34
C GLY A 59 15.67 -5.24 0.62
N GLN A 60 15.29 -5.31 1.89
CA GLN A 60 14.00 -5.84 2.36
C GLN A 60 13.18 -4.78 3.08
N ILE A 61 11.86 -4.92 2.99
CA ILE A 61 10.88 -4.07 3.68
C ILE A 61 10.06 -4.97 4.61
N ASP A 62 10.05 -4.66 5.91
CA ASP A 62 9.18 -5.35 6.87
C ASP A 62 7.71 -5.01 6.56
N SER A 63 6.91 -6.01 6.22
CA SER A 63 5.47 -5.86 5.93
C SER A 63 4.67 -5.29 7.11
N ARG A 64 5.20 -5.39 8.34
CA ARG A 64 4.62 -4.79 9.55
C ARG A 64 5.20 -3.40 9.85
N GLY A 65 6.19 -2.96 9.09
CA GLY A 65 6.85 -1.67 9.23
C GLY A 65 5.97 -0.49 8.78
N ILE A 66 6.34 0.71 9.22
CA ILE A 66 5.65 1.96 8.86
C ILE A 66 5.68 2.17 7.34
N PHE A 67 6.77 1.76 6.68
CA PHE A 67 6.90 1.97 5.24
C PHE A 67 5.88 1.15 4.43
N ALA A 68 5.63 -0.09 4.83
CA ALA A 68 4.68 -0.99 4.15
C ALA A 68 3.22 -0.67 4.49
N ALA A 69 2.92 -0.41 5.77
CA ALA A 69 1.54 -0.33 6.26
C ALA A 69 1.05 1.10 6.53
N GLY A 70 1.95 2.06 6.69
CA GLY A 70 1.65 3.45 7.00
C GLY A 70 1.45 4.35 5.78
N SER A 71 1.21 5.62 6.04
CA SER A 71 1.17 6.70 5.05
C SER A 71 2.46 7.52 5.06
N PHE A 72 2.66 8.38 4.06
CA PHE A 72 3.76 9.37 4.08
C PHE A 72 3.74 10.28 5.33
N ALA A 73 2.56 10.55 5.88
CA ALA A 73 2.43 11.32 7.12
C ALA A 73 3.01 10.54 8.31
N ASP A 74 2.77 9.22 8.36
CA ASP A 74 3.32 8.36 9.42
C ASP A 74 4.85 8.28 9.33
N ILE A 75 5.40 8.14 8.12
CA ILE A 75 6.84 8.17 7.88
C ILE A 75 7.45 9.49 8.38
N ARG A 76 6.90 10.64 7.97
CA ARG A 76 7.38 11.96 8.42
C ARG A 76 7.28 12.10 9.94
N SER A 77 6.19 11.64 10.54
CA SER A 77 6.00 11.66 12.00
C SER A 77 7.02 10.79 12.73
N CYS A 78 7.37 9.63 12.18
CA CYS A 78 8.43 8.76 12.71
C CYS A 78 9.78 9.46 12.66
N TRP A 79 10.20 9.94 11.50
CA TRP A 79 11.47 10.63 11.33
C TRP A 79 11.58 11.92 12.14
N GLN A 80 10.49 12.69 12.26
CA GLN A 80 10.47 13.92 13.06
C GLN A 80 10.85 13.68 14.52
N LYS A 81 10.52 12.51 15.09
CA LYS A 81 10.86 12.14 16.46
C LYS A 81 12.37 11.84 16.64
N MET A 82 13.03 11.45 15.56
CA MET A 82 14.47 11.16 15.56
C MET A 82 15.32 12.41 15.34
N LEU A 83 14.76 13.41 14.65
CA LEU A 83 15.46 14.64 14.31
C LEU A 83 15.50 15.61 15.49
N PRO A 84 16.53 16.49 15.58
CA PRO A 84 16.61 17.53 16.61
C PRO A 84 15.35 18.40 16.64
N SER A 85 14.86 18.71 17.84
CA SER A 85 13.60 19.47 18.03
C SER A 85 13.62 20.90 17.47
N HIS A 86 14.82 21.47 17.27
CA HIS A 86 15.02 22.80 16.68
C HIS A 86 15.17 22.78 15.16
N MET A 87 15.22 21.59 14.57
CA MET A 87 15.28 21.41 13.13
C MET A 87 13.91 21.55 12.44
N ILE A 88 14.00 21.42 11.14
CA ILE A 88 12.90 21.41 10.19
C ILE A 88 11.72 20.60 10.74
N LYS A 89 10.56 21.21 10.74
CA LYS A 89 9.29 20.47 10.92
C LYS A 89 8.89 19.93 9.57
N LEU A 90 9.13 18.64 9.33
CA LEU A 90 8.95 17.98 8.04
C LEU A 90 7.53 18.17 7.46
N ASP A 91 6.53 18.26 8.33
CA ASP A 91 5.11 18.47 7.95
C ASP A 91 4.78 19.94 7.64
N GLN A 92 5.62 20.90 8.05
CA GLN A 92 5.40 22.34 7.88
C GLN A 92 6.37 22.97 6.87
N ASP A 93 7.42 22.26 6.47
CA ASP A 93 8.38 22.73 5.47
C ASP A 93 7.87 22.38 4.07
N HIS A 94 7.18 23.34 3.45
CA HIS A 94 6.68 23.19 2.08
C HIS A 94 7.79 22.90 1.05
N ARG A 95 9.00 23.43 1.25
CA ARG A 95 10.12 23.16 0.36
C ARG A 95 10.57 21.72 0.46
N TYR A 96 10.72 21.22 1.70
CA TYR A 96 11.02 19.80 1.93
C TYR A 96 9.97 18.90 1.27
N GLN A 97 8.67 19.19 1.44
CA GLN A 97 7.60 18.41 0.83
C GLN A 97 7.66 18.42 -0.70
N GLN A 98 7.96 19.59 -1.31
CA GLN A 98 8.14 19.69 -2.77
C GLN A 98 9.35 18.88 -3.25
N ASP A 99 10.48 18.99 -2.56
CA ASP A 99 11.69 18.25 -2.91
C ASP A 99 11.48 16.73 -2.77
N VAL A 100 10.79 16.28 -1.72
CA VAL A 100 10.40 14.87 -1.54
C VAL A 100 9.48 14.42 -2.67
N GLN A 101 8.49 15.23 -3.06
CA GLN A 101 7.60 14.88 -4.19
C GLN A 101 8.39 14.73 -5.50
N ILE A 102 9.37 15.61 -5.75
CA ILE A 102 10.26 15.51 -6.92
C ILE A 102 11.07 14.21 -6.89
N LEU A 103 11.57 13.81 -5.71
CA LEU A 103 12.30 12.54 -5.55
C LEU A 103 11.39 11.33 -5.79
N VAL A 104 10.20 11.33 -5.21
CA VAL A 104 9.18 10.30 -5.44
C VAL A 104 8.87 10.18 -6.93
N ASP A 105 8.60 11.30 -7.60
CA ASP A 105 8.30 11.30 -9.04
C ASP A 105 9.49 10.84 -9.89
N ARG A 106 10.71 11.22 -9.52
CA ARG A 106 11.92 10.85 -10.25
C ARG A 106 12.26 9.38 -10.12
N HIS A 107 12.24 8.86 -8.89
CA HIS A 107 12.64 7.49 -8.58
C HIS A 107 11.48 6.49 -8.73
N GLY A 108 10.23 6.94 -8.65
CA GLY A 108 9.04 6.12 -8.91
C GLY A 108 8.67 6.00 -10.39
N ARG A 109 9.19 6.90 -11.27
CA ARG A 109 8.93 6.78 -12.73
C ARG A 109 9.64 5.56 -13.30
N ASN A 110 8.91 4.73 -14.05
CA ASN A 110 9.39 3.49 -14.66
C ASN A 110 9.91 2.44 -13.65
N GLN A 111 9.50 2.54 -12.39
CA GLN A 111 9.83 1.58 -11.33
C GLN A 111 8.61 0.77 -10.89
N THR A 112 7.48 0.92 -11.59
CA THR A 112 6.28 0.14 -11.29
C THR A 112 6.51 -1.32 -11.69
N VAL A 113 6.71 -2.18 -10.69
CA VAL A 113 6.99 -3.62 -10.90
C VAL A 113 5.80 -4.43 -10.43
N PRO A 114 5.10 -5.16 -11.32
CA PRO A 114 4.01 -6.05 -10.92
C PRO A 114 4.50 -7.19 -10.02
N LYS A 115 3.71 -7.60 -9.05
CA LYS A 115 3.96 -8.79 -8.23
C LYS A 115 3.49 -10.05 -8.97
N GLY A 116 4.31 -10.53 -9.90
CA GLY A 116 3.98 -11.65 -10.77
C GLY A 116 3.02 -11.27 -11.90
N GLU A 117 2.17 -12.22 -12.31
CA GLU A 117 1.16 -11.99 -13.34
C GLU A 117 -0.07 -11.30 -12.72
N VAL A 118 -0.32 -10.05 -13.09
CA VAL A 118 -1.41 -9.25 -12.52
C VAL A 118 -2.49 -8.91 -13.55
N GLU A 119 -2.13 -8.64 -14.80
CA GLU A 119 -3.08 -8.20 -15.82
C GLU A 119 -4.12 -9.29 -16.14
N ALA A 120 -3.66 -10.50 -16.44
CA ALA A 120 -4.56 -11.60 -16.83
C ALA A 120 -5.58 -11.95 -15.72
N PRO A 121 -5.20 -12.15 -14.45
CA PRO A 121 -6.15 -12.42 -13.37
C PRO A 121 -7.12 -11.27 -13.10
N LEU A 122 -6.69 -10.01 -13.15
CA LEU A 122 -7.58 -8.86 -12.97
C LEU A 122 -8.60 -8.78 -14.11
N ARG A 123 -8.17 -8.96 -15.38
CA ARG A 123 -9.09 -9.00 -16.52
C ARG A 123 -10.06 -10.18 -16.44
N GLN A 124 -9.63 -11.33 -15.90
CA GLN A 124 -10.50 -12.49 -15.70
C GLN A 124 -11.58 -12.17 -14.66
N LEU A 125 -11.21 -11.61 -13.49
CA LEU A 125 -12.17 -11.22 -12.45
C LEU A 125 -13.20 -10.20 -12.99
N HIS A 126 -12.73 -9.19 -13.73
CA HIS A 126 -13.61 -8.21 -14.35
C HIS A 126 -14.59 -8.87 -15.35
N LYS A 127 -14.10 -9.81 -16.17
CA LYS A 127 -14.92 -10.58 -17.13
C LYS A 127 -15.94 -11.49 -16.43
N ASP A 128 -15.59 -12.01 -15.25
CA ASP A 128 -16.49 -12.84 -14.42
C ASP A 128 -17.57 -11.99 -13.71
N GLY A 129 -17.56 -10.67 -13.92
CA GLY A 129 -18.59 -9.75 -13.45
C GLY A 129 -18.30 -9.04 -12.14
N TYR A 130 -17.10 -9.22 -11.55
CA TYR A 130 -16.71 -8.47 -10.36
C TYR A 130 -16.39 -7.02 -10.70
N GLN A 131 -16.87 -6.07 -9.89
CA GLN A 131 -16.34 -4.72 -9.85
C GLN A 131 -14.98 -4.76 -9.15
N LEU A 132 -14.00 -3.98 -9.63
CA LEU A 132 -12.67 -3.89 -9.02
C LEU A 132 -12.41 -2.46 -8.55
N ALA A 133 -11.79 -2.31 -7.37
CA ALA A 133 -11.38 -1.01 -6.84
C ALA A 133 -10.00 -1.11 -6.18
N ILE A 134 -9.32 0.03 -6.06
CA ILE A 134 -8.06 0.17 -5.32
C ILE A 134 -8.32 0.97 -4.04
N LEU A 135 -7.72 0.51 -2.94
CA LEU A 135 -7.63 1.24 -1.68
C LEU A 135 -6.20 1.16 -1.14
N THR A 136 -5.47 2.26 -1.17
CA THR A 136 -4.06 2.32 -0.78
C THR A 136 -3.77 3.43 0.24
N ASN A 137 -2.71 3.27 1.04
CA ASN A 137 -2.16 4.33 1.89
C ASN A 137 -1.16 5.26 1.17
N ASP A 138 -0.88 4.98 -0.10
CA ASP A 138 -0.21 5.91 -1.02
C ASP A 138 -1.20 6.99 -1.55
N SER A 139 -0.70 7.97 -2.30
CA SER A 139 -1.56 8.98 -2.93
C SER A 139 -2.38 8.42 -4.08
N GLU A 140 -3.57 8.95 -4.28
CA GLU A 140 -4.46 8.57 -5.38
C GLU A 140 -3.79 8.76 -6.75
N SER A 141 -3.05 9.88 -6.91
CA SER A 141 -2.36 10.18 -8.16
C SER A 141 -1.23 9.19 -8.47
N SER A 142 -0.50 8.73 -7.46
CA SER A 142 0.53 7.70 -7.58
C SER A 142 -0.10 6.35 -7.94
N ALA A 143 -1.17 5.96 -7.23
CA ALA A 143 -1.87 4.72 -7.51
C ALA A 143 -2.41 4.65 -8.94
N LYS A 144 -3.05 5.71 -9.42
CA LYS A 144 -3.55 5.78 -10.81
C LYS A 144 -2.41 5.66 -11.82
N ARG A 145 -1.30 6.34 -11.60
CA ARG A 145 -0.11 6.26 -12.46
C ARG A 145 0.44 4.84 -12.50
N ASN A 146 0.65 4.21 -11.35
CA ASN A 146 1.15 2.84 -11.29
C ASN A 146 0.23 1.86 -12.04
N MET A 147 -1.09 1.95 -11.85
CA MET A 147 -2.05 1.09 -12.58
C MET A 147 -2.06 1.36 -14.09
N GLN A 148 -1.82 2.61 -14.48
CA GLN A 148 -1.68 2.98 -15.89
C GLN A 148 -0.39 2.41 -16.49
N ASP A 149 0.73 2.47 -15.78
CA ASP A 149 2.04 1.98 -16.22
C ASP A 149 2.01 0.47 -16.51
N ILE A 150 1.25 -0.30 -15.73
CA ILE A 150 1.06 -1.75 -15.92
C ILE A 150 -0.19 -2.10 -16.78
N GLY A 151 -0.89 -1.10 -17.33
CA GLY A 151 -1.97 -1.29 -18.31
C GLY A 151 -3.28 -1.85 -17.76
N VAL A 152 -3.60 -1.62 -16.48
CA VAL A 152 -4.80 -2.17 -15.82
C VAL A 152 -5.73 -1.11 -15.21
N LEU A 153 -5.41 0.18 -15.35
CA LEU A 153 -6.20 1.24 -14.72
C LEU A 153 -7.67 1.23 -15.16
N ASP A 154 -7.92 0.84 -16.40
CA ASP A 154 -9.26 0.76 -17.00
C ASP A 154 -10.18 -0.28 -16.35
N LEU A 155 -9.64 -1.21 -15.58
CA LEU A 155 -10.38 -2.26 -14.89
C LEU A 155 -11.00 -1.78 -13.56
N PHE A 156 -10.50 -0.69 -12.99
CA PHE A 156 -10.91 -0.23 -11.66
C PHE A 156 -11.98 0.85 -11.74
N CYS A 157 -13.14 0.60 -11.15
CA CYS A 157 -14.24 1.57 -11.05
C CYS A 157 -13.93 2.73 -10.09
N THR A 158 -13.05 2.51 -9.11
CA THR A 158 -12.67 3.48 -8.09
C THR A 158 -11.22 3.26 -7.66
N VAL A 159 -10.48 4.36 -7.46
CA VAL A 159 -9.14 4.37 -6.88
C VAL A 159 -9.14 5.36 -5.72
N VAL A 160 -8.82 4.88 -4.52
CA VAL A 160 -8.79 5.67 -3.29
C VAL A 160 -7.39 5.62 -2.69
N GLY A 161 -6.77 6.78 -2.53
CA GLY A 161 -5.52 6.98 -1.82
C GLY A 161 -5.72 7.63 -0.45
N ALA A 162 -4.65 7.74 0.34
CA ALA A 162 -4.69 8.39 1.65
C ALA A 162 -5.11 9.87 1.58
N ASP A 163 -4.86 10.52 0.43
CA ASP A 163 -5.17 11.93 0.16
C ASP A 163 -6.55 12.15 -0.49
N SER A 164 -7.34 11.10 -0.74
CA SER A 164 -8.67 11.20 -1.34
C SER A 164 -9.75 11.75 -0.40
N GLY A 165 -9.41 12.10 0.85
CA GLY A 165 -10.34 12.71 1.81
C GLY A 165 -11.12 11.72 2.67
N PHE A 166 -10.85 10.42 2.58
CA PHE A 166 -11.52 9.35 3.34
C PHE A 166 -10.67 8.80 4.48
N GLY A 167 -9.46 9.35 4.69
CA GLY A 167 -8.47 8.85 5.65
C GLY A 167 -7.78 7.58 5.16
N SER A 168 -6.80 7.14 5.95
CA SER A 168 -5.95 6.00 5.63
C SER A 168 -6.49 4.70 6.24
N LYS A 169 -6.13 3.54 5.68
CA LYS A 169 -6.25 2.25 6.35
C LYS A 169 -5.45 2.27 7.66
N PRO A 170 -5.95 1.70 8.78
CA PRO A 170 -7.05 0.75 8.90
C PRO A 170 -8.45 1.39 9.06
N GLY A 171 -8.62 2.69 8.81
CA GLY A 171 -9.93 3.32 8.83
C GLY A 171 -10.86 2.74 7.76
N PRO A 172 -12.18 2.65 8.02
CA PRO A 172 -13.12 1.99 7.12
C PRO A 172 -13.57 2.85 5.94
N HIS A 173 -13.40 4.19 6.00
CA HIS A 173 -14.11 5.10 5.11
C HIS A 173 -13.68 4.99 3.65
N GLY A 174 -12.39 4.70 3.38
CA GLY A 174 -11.90 4.45 2.02
C GLY A 174 -12.56 3.20 1.40
N PHE A 175 -12.66 2.11 2.16
CA PHE A 175 -13.35 0.89 1.72
C PHE A 175 -14.84 1.13 1.47
N LEU A 176 -15.51 1.86 2.37
CA LEU A 176 -16.92 2.22 2.20
C LEU A 176 -17.14 3.10 0.97
N HIS A 177 -16.19 3.99 0.65
CA HIS A 177 -16.26 4.79 -0.57
C HIS A 177 -16.10 3.93 -1.84
N CYS A 178 -15.19 2.93 -1.83
CA CYS A 178 -15.10 1.95 -2.92
C CYS A 178 -16.43 1.21 -3.13
N CYS A 179 -17.06 0.77 -2.03
CA CYS A 179 -18.38 0.13 -2.10
C CYS A 179 -19.43 1.07 -2.72
N GLN A 180 -19.47 2.34 -2.32
CA GLN A 180 -20.38 3.33 -2.87
C GLN A 180 -20.15 3.54 -4.38
N GLY A 181 -18.90 3.66 -4.80
CA GLY A 181 -18.52 3.83 -6.22
C GLY A 181 -18.94 2.66 -7.09
N ALA A 182 -18.89 1.44 -6.56
CA ALA A 182 -19.29 0.22 -7.23
C ALA A 182 -20.80 -0.09 -7.12
N GLY A 183 -21.56 0.66 -6.30
CA GLY A 183 -22.96 0.33 -5.99
C GLY A 183 -23.11 -0.97 -5.18
N ALA A 184 -22.06 -1.41 -4.48
CA ALA A 184 -22.01 -2.63 -3.69
C ALA A 184 -22.21 -2.35 -2.19
N THR A 185 -22.61 -3.36 -1.43
CA THR A 185 -22.61 -3.27 0.04
C THR A 185 -21.30 -3.80 0.60
N PRO A 186 -20.84 -3.33 1.78
CA PRO A 186 -19.63 -3.88 2.40
C PRO A 186 -19.69 -5.41 2.59
N ALA A 187 -20.85 -5.93 3.00
CA ALA A 187 -21.04 -7.37 3.21
C ALA A 187 -20.98 -8.19 1.90
N ALA A 188 -21.18 -7.56 0.72
CA ALA A 188 -21.00 -8.17 -0.58
C ALA A 188 -19.67 -7.79 -1.24
N SER A 189 -18.71 -7.27 -0.45
CA SER A 189 -17.41 -6.83 -0.93
C SER A 189 -16.28 -7.52 -0.17
N ILE A 190 -15.16 -7.74 -0.85
CA ILE A 190 -13.97 -8.40 -0.29
C ILE A 190 -12.81 -7.40 -0.33
N MET A 191 -11.96 -7.39 0.72
CA MET A 191 -10.66 -6.74 0.70
C MET A 191 -9.58 -7.79 0.41
N VAL A 192 -8.68 -7.46 -0.51
CA VAL A 192 -7.46 -8.22 -0.81
C VAL A 192 -6.28 -7.38 -0.39
N GLY A 193 -5.50 -7.85 0.57
CA GLY A 193 -4.40 -7.09 1.18
C GLY A 193 -3.35 -7.99 1.81
N ASP A 194 -2.22 -7.41 2.21
CA ASP A 194 -1.10 -8.13 2.82
C ASP A 194 -0.75 -7.61 4.23
N THR A 195 -1.33 -6.49 4.66
CA THR A 195 -0.99 -5.83 5.93
C THR A 195 -2.11 -5.84 6.97
N MET A 196 -1.73 -5.54 8.22
CA MET A 196 -2.70 -5.26 9.30
C MET A 196 -3.59 -4.06 9.00
N ALA A 197 -3.13 -3.10 8.20
CA ALA A 197 -3.93 -1.94 7.82
C ALA A 197 -5.11 -2.36 6.91
N ASP A 198 -4.88 -3.29 6.00
CA ASP A 198 -5.91 -3.86 5.11
C ASP A 198 -6.95 -4.66 5.88
N TYR A 199 -6.45 -5.59 6.71
CA TYR A 199 -7.31 -6.40 7.57
C TYR A 199 -8.15 -5.52 8.49
N GLY A 200 -7.54 -4.52 9.11
CA GLY A 200 -8.25 -3.58 9.98
C GLY A 200 -9.33 -2.78 9.24
N ALA A 201 -9.05 -2.32 8.02
CA ALA A 201 -10.02 -1.60 7.18
C ALA A 201 -11.21 -2.50 6.81
N ALA A 202 -10.95 -3.76 6.43
CA ALA A 202 -11.98 -4.75 6.12
C ALA A 202 -12.90 -5.01 7.32
N ILE A 203 -12.31 -5.29 8.49
CA ILE A 203 -13.08 -5.55 9.73
C ILE A 203 -13.89 -4.32 10.14
N ALA A 204 -13.27 -3.13 10.15
CA ALA A 204 -13.93 -1.88 10.56
C ALA A 204 -15.08 -1.51 9.59
N ALA A 205 -14.96 -1.80 8.31
CA ALA A 205 -16.00 -1.58 7.30
C ALA A 205 -17.07 -2.67 7.30
N LYS A 206 -16.88 -3.78 8.01
CA LYS A 206 -17.71 -4.99 7.95
C LYS A 206 -17.77 -5.57 6.52
N ALA A 207 -16.59 -5.67 5.90
CA ALA A 207 -16.46 -6.36 4.63
C ALA A 207 -16.95 -7.81 4.73
N GLY A 208 -17.46 -8.34 3.63
CA GLY A 208 -17.94 -9.73 3.59
C GLY A 208 -16.82 -10.75 3.82
N ASP A 209 -15.60 -10.42 3.37
CA ASP A 209 -14.41 -11.24 3.63
C ASP A 209 -13.11 -10.44 3.48
N PHE A 210 -12.00 -11.06 3.91
CA PHE A 210 -10.63 -10.62 3.69
C PHE A 210 -9.81 -11.75 3.08
N ILE A 211 -9.12 -11.48 1.98
CA ILE A 211 -8.17 -12.39 1.36
C ILE A 211 -6.77 -11.82 1.57
N CYS A 212 -5.92 -12.61 2.19
CA CYS A 212 -4.55 -12.26 2.46
C CYS A 212 -3.63 -12.68 1.31
N VAL A 213 -2.78 -11.76 0.86
CA VAL A 213 -1.67 -12.08 -0.03
C VAL A 213 -0.41 -12.22 0.83
N ALA A 214 0.10 -13.45 0.98
CA ALA A 214 1.29 -13.74 1.78
C ALA A 214 1.99 -15.00 1.23
N ASP A 215 3.31 -15.05 1.30
CA ASP A 215 4.10 -16.18 0.78
C ASP A 215 3.81 -17.48 1.54
N SER A 216 3.45 -17.37 2.80
CA SER A 216 3.00 -18.50 3.62
C SER A 216 1.89 -18.11 4.60
N ILE A 217 1.23 -19.12 5.20
CA ILE A 217 0.23 -18.88 6.26
C ILE A 217 0.84 -18.22 7.51
N ASP A 218 2.11 -18.42 7.76
CA ASP A 218 2.81 -17.87 8.93
C ASP A 218 3.11 -16.38 8.75
N ASP A 219 3.14 -15.89 7.51
CA ASP A 219 3.36 -14.48 7.16
C ASP A 219 2.08 -13.65 7.20
N ARG A 220 0.91 -14.28 7.42
CA ARG A 220 -0.36 -13.55 7.50
C ARG A 220 -0.33 -12.50 8.63
N PRO A 221 -0.91 -11.32 8.41
CA PRO A 221 -0.86 -10.23 9.38
C PRO A 221 -1.64 -10.53 10.68
N HIS A 222 -2.65 -11.41 10.66
CA HIS A 222 -3.45 -11.73 11.83
C HIS A 222 -3.82 -13.22 11.90
N GLN A 223 -3.83 -13.79 13.11
CA GLN A 223 -4.12 -15.21 13.35
C GLN A 223 -5.55 -15.63 12.95
N ASP A 224 -6.50 -14.71 12.97
CA ASP A 224 -7.92 -14.98 12.62
C ASP A 224 -8.13 -15.11 11.10
N ILE A 225 -7.10 -14.86 10.28
CA ILE A 225 -7.16 -15.09 8.85
C ILE A 225 -7.00 -16.59 8.60
N HIS A 226 -8.06 -17.21 8.09
CA HIS A 226 -8.07 -18.65 7.84
C HIS A 226 -7.17 -19.02 6.66
N HIS A 227 -6.60 -20.23 6.71
CA HIS A 227 -5.70 -20.74 5.67
C HIS A 227 -6.32 -20.68 4.25
N GLU A 228 -7.63 -20.94 4.14
CA GLU A 228 -8.35 -20.88 2.86
C GLU A 228 -8.47 -19.48 2.25
N ASN A 229 -8.17 -18.44 3.06
CA ASN A 229 -8.17 -17.04 2.65
C ASN A 229 -6.75 -16.52 2.39
N VAL A 230 -5.73 -17.37 2.36
CA VAL A 230 -4.35 -16.97 2.05
C VAL A 230 -3.97 -17.45 0.67
N ILE A 231 -3.49 -16.54 -0.15
CA ILE A 231 -2.91 -16.80 -1.47
C ILE A 231 -1.53 -16.14 -1.53
N ASP A 232 -0.62 -16.71 -2.27
CA ASP A 232 0.74 -16.13 -2.42
C ASP A 232 0.76 -14.98 -3.43
N ARG A 233 -0.12 -14.99 -4.42
CA ARG A 233 -0.25 -13.95 -5.45
C ARG A 233 -1.67 -13.87 -5.99
N ILE A 234 -2.01 -12.73 -6.59
CA ILE A 234 -3.36 -12.48 -7.13
C ILE A 234 -3.71 -13.33 -8.35
N ASP A 235 -2.74 -13.98 -9.01
CA ASP A 235 -3.02 -14.92 -10.10
C ASP A 235 -3.79 -16.17 -9.64
N HIS A 236 -3.77 -16.49 -8.34
CA HIS A 236 -4.59 -17.55 -7.72
C HIS A 236 -6.02 -17.08 -7.35
N LEU A 237 -6.26 -15.76 -7.33
CA LEU A 237 -7.54 -15.22 -6.89
C LEU A 237 -8.75 -15.64 -7.76
N PRO A 238 -8.68 -15.66 -9.11
CA PRO A 238 -9.81 -16.10 -9.92
C PRO A 238 -10.26 -17.54 -9.60
N ALA A 239 -9.30 -18.47 -9.39
CA ALA A 239 -9.61 -19.85 -9.02
C ALA A 239 -10.24 -19.97 -7.61
N LEU A 240 -9.79 -19.12 -6.66
CA LEU A 240 -10.38 -19.06 -5.33
C LEU A 240 -11.83 -18.54 -5.40
N MET A 241 -12.08 -17.47 -6.16
CA MET A 241 -13.39 -16.87 -6.31
C MET A 241 -14.38 -17.82 -7.02
N ALA A 242 -13.92 -18.53 -8.04
CA ALA A 242 -14.77 -19.53 -8.74
C ALA A 242 -15.23 -20.65 -7.80
N ARG A 243 -14.35 -21.16 -6.92
CA ARG A 243 -14.72 -22.17 -5.91
C ARG A 243 -15.78 -21.67 -4.93
N ARG A 244 -15.70 -20.40 -4.51
CA ARG A 244 -16.66 -19.79 -3.57
C ARG A 244 -18.03 -19.53 -4.19
N SER A 245 -18.10 -19.32 -5.49
CA SER A 245 -19.37 -19.13 -6.21
C SER A 245 -20.14 -20.42 -6.40
N LEU A 246 -19.54 -21.58 -6.14
CA LEU A 246 -20.15 -22.91 -6.27
C LEU A 246 -20.72 -23.43 -4.93
N CYS A 247 -20.42 -22.77 -3.81
CA CYS A 247 -20.92 -23.08 -2.47
C CYS A 247 -22.05 -22.14 -2.06
#